data_d7abb5a0e3eb417e7bb49398c4a1f8c3
#
_entry.id   d7abb5a0e3eb417e7bb49398c4a1f8c3
#
_cell.length_a   1.000
_cell.length_b   1.000
_cell.length_c   1.000
_cell.angle_alpha   90.00
_cell.angle_beta   90.00
_cell.angle_gamma   90.00
#
_symmetry.space_group_name_H-M   'P 1'
#
loop_
_entity.id
_entity.type
_entity.pdbx_description
1 polymer ?
#
loop_
_entity_poly.entity_id
_entity_poly.type
_entity_poly.pdbx_seq_one_letter_code
_entity_poly.pdbx_strand_id
1 'polypeptide(L)'
;MTYELFIQHGSTLMFPPIVDGVTIEWQRKGQPGKLTFECIKTDGLDFAEGDACRFSVDGTPMFYGFVFEKSRSGSDNKKIKVTVYDQLYYLNNKDYFQYENKTATEVVRMLAEDFGLNAGALEDTGYKIASRTEDNKSLFDIIQNALDETLKATTQLYVLYDNAGKLTLSNIGNMKLGLVINEDTAGEYDYKSSIANNTYNKIRLFREGSDPVTVKSS
;
A
#
# COMPACT_ATOMS: atom_id res chain seq x y z
N MET A 1 17.90 17.91 -8.74
CA MET A 1 16.78 17.16 -8.18
C MET A 1 16.10 18.07 -7.17
N THR A 2 14.87 18.43 -7.45
CA THR A 2 14.09 19.38 -6.62
C THR A 2 13.04 18.58 -5.84
N TYR A 3 12.97 18.78 -4.53
CA TYR A 3 12.02 18.13 -3.64
C TYR A 3 11.04 19.16 -3.14
N GLU A 4 9.75 18.85 -3.22
CA GLU A 4 8.69 19.71 -2.71
C GLU A 4 7.80 18.89 -1.77
N LEU A 5 7.64 19.36 -0.53
CA LEU A 5 6.68 18.84 0.42
C LEU A 5 5.83 20.00 0.92
N PHE A 6 4.53 19.85 0.85
CA PHE A 6 3.61 20.78 1.46
C PHE A 6 2.46 20.11 2.20
N ILE A 7 1.95 20.79 3.19
CA ILE A 7 0.76 20.42 3.95
C ILE A 7 -0.31 21.45 3.66
N GLN A 8 -1.53 21.01 3.41
CA GLN A 8 -2.68 21.88 3.17
C GLN A 8 -3.61 21.86 4.37
N HIS A 9 -3.74 23.00 5.05
CA HIS A 9 -4.72 23.24 6.11
C HIS A 9 -5.81 24.20 5.60
N GLY A 10 -7.01 23.68 5.39
CA GLY A 10 -8.07 24.45 4.74
C GLY A 10 -7.66 24.94 3.34
N SER A 11 -7.59 26.24 3.14
CA SER A 11 -7.12 26.87 1.89
C SER A 11 -5.64 27.26 1.92
N THR A 12 -4.94 27.05 3.04
CA THR A 12 -3.55 27.49 3.20
C THR A 12 -2.58 26.35 2.89
N LEU A 13 -1.60 26.62 2.02
CA LEU A 13 -0.48 25.74 1.76
C LEU A 13 0.69 26.13 2.66
N MET A 14 1.26 25.16 3.35
CA MET A 14 2.41 25.32 4.23
C MET A 14 3.56 24.47 3.74
N PHE A 15 4.76 25.06 3.74
CA PHE A 15 6.00 24.39 3.36
C PHE A 15 6.88 24.22 4.60
N PRO A 16 6.77 23.07 5.29
CA PRO A 16 7.52 22.85 6.51
C PRO A 16 9.02 22.78 6.24
N PRO A 17 9.87 23.44 7.04
CA PRO A 17 11.32 23.34 6.93
C PRO A 17 11.78 21.95 7.39
N ILE A 18 12.04 21.06 6.41
CA ILE A 18 12.40 19.65 6.63
C ILE A 18 13.82 19.54 7.19
N VAL A 19 13.99 18.62 8.16
CA VAL A 19 15.27 18.20 8.74
C VAL A 19 15.48 16.73 8.43
N ASP A 20 16.65 16.34 8.02
CA ASP A 20 17.07 14.93 7.81
C ASP A 20 16.36 14.16 6.68
N GLY A 21 15.58 14.84 5.84
CA GLY A 21 14.97 14.23 4.67
C GLY A 21 13.56 13.68 4.89
N VAL A 22 13.03 13.04 3.85
CA VAL A 22 11.70 12.43 3.79
C VAL A 22 11.86 10.95 3.51
N THR A 23 11.18 10.12 4.29
CA THR A 23 11.16 8.66 4.08
C THR A 23 9.77 8.24 3.61
N ILE A 24 9.71 7.47 2.53
CA ILE A 24 8.49 6.83 2.06
C ILE A 24 8.65 5.32 2.17
N GLU A 25 7.65 4.67 2.76
CA GLU A 25 7.58 3.23 2.90
C GLU A 25 6.36 2.70 2.16
N TRP A 26 6.56 1.76 1.23
CA TRP A 26 5.48 1.03 0.57
C TRP A 26 5.62 -0.46 0.81
N GLN A 27 4.51 -1.12 1.03
CA GLN A 27 4.44 -2.57 1.07
C GLN A 27 3.49 -3.07 -0.02
N ARG A 28 3.85 -4.17 -0.65
CA ARG A 28 3.07 -4.72 -1.76
C ARG A 28 1.67 -5.17 -1.36
N LYS A 29 1.46 -5.55 -0.10
CA LYS A 29 0.24 -6.21 0.37
C LYS A 29 -0.21 -5.65 1.72
N GLY A 30 -1.51 -5.33 1.82
CA GLY A 30 -2.24 -5.18 3.08
C GLY A 30 -1.77 -4.06 4.00
N GLN A 31 -1.04 -3.08 3.47
CA GLN A 31 -0.57 -1.93 4.23
C GLN A 31 -0.70 -0.65 3.41
N PRO A 32 -1.05 0.46 4.05
CA PRO A 32 -1.01 1.77 3.40
C PRO A 32 0.44 2.20 3.15
N GLY A 33 0.62 3.04 2.14
CA GLY A 33 1.84 3.81 1.99
C GLY A 33 2.01 4.78 3.16
N LYS A 34 3.23 4.92 3.64
CA LYS A 34 3.58 5.75 4.79
C LYS A 34 4.69 6.71 4.42
N LEU A 35 4.50 7.99 4.71
CA LEU A 35 5.52 9.01 4.57
C LEU A 35 5.84 9.58 5.95
N THR A 36 7.13 9.69 6.27
CA THR A 36 7.59 10.27 7.54
C THR A 36 8.65 11.33 7.26
N PHE A 37 8.61 12.39 8.04
CA PHE A 37 9.62 13.45 8.02
C PHE A 37 9.69 14.16 9.38
N GLU A 38 10.79 14.87 9.60
CA GLU A 38 10.92 15.81 10.70
C GLU A 38 10.99 17.23 10.16
N CYS A 39 10.34 18.18 10.83
CA CYS A 39 10.39 19.59 10.48
C CYS A 39 10.60 20.47 11.70
N ILE A 40 11.10 21.68 11.49
CA ILE A 40 11.24 22.69 12.53
C ILE A 40 9.91 23.43 12.69
N LYS A 41 9.47 23.56 13.97
CA LYS A 41 8.34 24.44 14.28
C LYS A 41 8.72 25.88 14.05
N THR A 42 7.99 26.54 13.16
CA THR A 42 8.10 27.98 12.89
C THR A 42 6.76 28.66 13.16
N ASP A 43 6.80 29.98 13.37
CA ASP A 43 5.58 30.80 13.43
C ASP A 43 4.86 30.70 12.08
N GLY A 44 3.58 30.35 12.09
CA GLY A 44 2.78 30.14 10.88
C GLY A 44 2.76 28.70 10.35
N LEU A 45 3.52 27.77 10.92
CA LEU A 45 3.38 26.34 10.65
C LEU A 45 2.32 25.74 11.61
N ASP A 46 1.06 25.88 11.23
CA ASP A 46 -0.09 25.44 12.03
C ASP A 46 -0.93 24.43 11.23
N PHE A 47 -0.57 23.17 11.31
CA PHE A 47 -1.27 22.05 10.68
C PHE A 47 -1.78 21.07 11.72
N ALA A 48 -2.81 20.31 11.37
CA ALA A 48 -3.49 19.36 12.24
C ALA A 48 -3.48 17.93 11.63
N GLU A 49 -3.81 16.96 12.46
CA GLU A 49 -4.17 15.62 12.03
C GLU A 49 -5.39 15.71 11.11
N GLY A 50 -5.35 14.97 9.98
CA GLY A 50 -6.35 15.04 8.90
C GLY A 50 -5.98 16.00 7.76
N ASP A 51 -4.99 16.87 7.93
CA ASP A 51 -4.54 17.75 6.86
C ASP A 51 -3.86 16.97 5.72
N ALA A 52 -4.12 17.38 4.50
CA ALA A 52 -3.52 16.76 3.31
C ALA A 52 -2.03 17.10 3.21
N CYS A 53 -1.23 16.09 2.86
CA CYS A 53 0.20 16.22 2.63
C CYS A 53 0.56 15.68 1.24
N ARG A 54 1.36 16.44 0.49
CA ARG A 54 1.88 16.01 -0.81
C ARG A 54 3.40 16.11 -0.83
N PHE A 55 4.03 15.11 -1.46
CA PHE A 55 5.46 15.11 -1.75
C PHE A 55 5.69 14.86 -3.24
N SER A 56 6.57 15.67 -3.84
CA SER A 56 6.93 15.60 -5.26
C SER A 56 8.45 15.67 -5.43
N VAL A 57 8.94 15.03 -6.49
CA VAL A 57 10.34 15.06 -6.91
C VAL A 57 10.39 15.51 -8.37
N ASP A 58 11.15 16.57 -8.65
CA ASP A 58 11.25 17.20 -9.97
C ASP A 58 9.87 17.43 -10.62
N GLY A 59 8.91 17.91 -9.81
CA GLY A 59 7.52 18.17 -10.21
C GLY A 59 6.65 16.91 -10.38
N THR A 60 7.21 15.72 -10.25
CA THR A 60 6.46 14.45 -10.31
C THR A 60 5.89 14.13 -8.93
N PRO A 61 4.55 14.00 -8.77
CA PRO A 61 3.96 13.59 -7.51
C PRO A 61 4.39 12.17 -7.13
N MET A 62 4.99 12.02 -5.95
CA MET A 62 5.45 10.75 -5.43
C MET A 62 4.55 10.20 -4.34
N PHE A 63 3.93 11.09 -3.56
CA PHE A 63 3.07 10.70 -2.45
C PHE A 63 1.99 11.75 -2.22
N TYR A 64 0.79 11.27 -1.87
CA TYR A 64 -0.30 12.06 -1.36
C TYR A 64 -0.99 11.30 -0.24
N GLY A 65 -1.26 11.97 0.87
CA GLY A 65 -1.93 11.35 2.01
C GLY A 65 -2.36 12.39 3.03
N PHE A 66 -2.64 11.93 4.23
CA PHE A 66 -3.13 12.76 5.32
C PHE A 66 -2.23 12.62 6.54
N VAL A 67 -2.06 13.70 7.29
CA VAL A 67 -1.32 13.71 8.55
C VAL A 67 -2.11 12.88 9.58
N PHE A 68 -1.52 11.82 10.08
CA PHE A 68 -2.14 10.99 11.12
C PHE A 68 -1.54 11.23 12.50
N GLU A 69 -0.27 11.58 12.54
CA GLU A 69 0.43 11.75 13.81
C GLU A 69 1.43 12.90 13.73
N LYS A 70 1.45 13.70 14.80
CA LYS A 70 2.49 14.68 15.11
C LYS A 70 3.05 14.38 16.48
N SER A 71 4.35 14.21 16.58
CA SER A 71 5.00 14.00 17.85
C SER A 71 6.19 14.94 18.04
N ARG A 72 6.47 15.26 19.30
CA ARG A 72 7.63 16.04 19.73
C ARG A 72 8.29 15.30 20.87
N SER A 73 9.60 15.18 20.82
CA SER A 73 10.35 14.51 21.88
C SER A 73 11.63 15.28 22.21
N GLY A 74 12.07 15.14 23.48
CA GLY A 74 13.32 15.70 23.95
C GLY A 74 13.22 17.12 24.53
N SER A 75 14.37 17.68 24.88
CA SER A 75 14.49 19.05 25.44
C SER A 75 14.31 20.14 24.39
N ASP A 76 14.44 19.81 23.10
CA ASP A 76 14.24 20.73 21.97
C ASP A 76 12.83 20.56 21.38
N ASN A 77 11.88 21.35 21.90
CA ASN A 77 10.49 21.37 21.43
C ASN A 77 10.32 21.97 20.01
N LYS A 78 11.41 22.24 19.29
CA LYS A 78 11.36 22.85 17.97
C LYS A 78 11.19 21.83 16.85
N LYS A 79 11.55 20.56 17.06
CA LYS A 79 11.38 19.50 16.07
C LYS A 79 10.01 18.83 16.22
N ILE A 80 9.33 18.66 15.10
CA ILE A 80 8.07 17.92 14.98
C ILE A 80 8.32 16.75 14.05
N LYS A 81 8.12 15.53 14.53
CA LYS A 81 8.07 14.33 13.69
C LYS A 81 6.63 14.15 13.21
N VAL A 82 6.46 13.95 11.91
CA VAL A 82 5.17 13.82 11.25
C VAL A 82 5.07 12.47 10.58
N THR A 83 3.93 11.80 10.75
CA THR A 83 3.58 10.57 10.05
C THR A 83 2.34 10.82 9.22
N VAL A 84 2.43 10.48 7.93
CA VAL A 84 1.39 10.63 6.93
C VAL A 84 1.10 9.25 6.35
N TYR A 85 -0.18 8.91 6.19
CA TYR A 85 -0.61 7.71 5.46
C TYR A 85 -1.41 8.11 4.23
N ASP A 86 -1.32 7.31 3.18
CA ASP A 86 -2.17 7.44 2.00
C ASP A 86 -3.61 6.94 2.29
N GLN A 87 -4.50 7.05 1.29
CA GLN A 87 -5.91 6.66 1.45
C GLN A 87 -6.10 5.16 1.67
N LEU A 88 -5.12 4.31 1.37
CA LEU A 88 -5.19 2.88 1.67
C LEU A 88 -5.32 2.61 3.17
N TYR A 89 -4.98 3.58 4.03
CA TYR A 89 -5.17 3.44 5.49
C TYR A 89 -6.63 3.10 5.85
N TYR A 90 -7.59 3.64 5.12
CA TYR A 90 -9.02 3.39 5.35
C TYR A 90 -9.43 1.94 5.03
N LEU A 91 -8.64 1.21 4.23
CA LEU A 91 -8.86 -0.21 3.96
C LEU A 91 -8.59 -1.14 5.16
N ASN A 92 -8.05 -0.61 6.27
CA ASN A 92 -7.96 -1.33 7.55
C ASN A 92 -9.33 -1.47 8.25
N ASN A 93 -10.34 -0.67 7.87
CA ASN A 93 -11.68 -0.80 8.40
C ASN A 93 -12.26 -2.17 8.07
N LYS A 94 -13.07 -2.69 8.98
CA LYS A 94 -13.75 -3.97 8.82
C LYS A 94 -15.19 -3.76 8.43
N ASP A 95 -15.68 -4.66 7.58
CA ASP A 95 -17.07 -4.62 7.14
C ASP A 95 -17.63 -6.02 6.88
N TYR A 96 -18.96 -6.07 6.68
CA TYR A 96 -19.67 -7.18 6.07
C TYR A 96 -19.91 -6.85 4.60
N PHE A 97 -19.34 -7.63 3.69
CA PHE A 97 -19.44 -7.37 2.26
C PHE A 97 -19.82 -8.64 1.49
N GLN A 98 -20.81 -8.53 0.65
CA GLN A 98 -21.26 -9.65 -0.17
C GLN A 98 -21.30 -9.24 -1.64
N TYR A 99 -20.79 -10.12 -2.49
CA TYR A 99 -20.81 -9.90 -3.93
C TYR A 99 -20.94 -11.21 -4.70
N GLU A 100 -21.52 -11.12 -5.90
CA GLU A 100 -21.76 -12.24 -6.79
C GLU A 100 -21.43 -11.82 -8.23
N ASN A 101 -20.79 -12.72 -8.98
CA ASN A 101 -20.43 -12.54 -10.39
C ASN A 101 -19.67 -11.23 -10.67
N LYS A 102 -18.73 -10.88 -9.76
CA LYS A 102 -17.89 -9.68 -9.84
C LYS A 102 -16.44 -10.01 -10.12
N THR A 103 -15.76 -9.16 -10.89
CA THR A 103 -14.29 -9.20 -10.99
C THR A 103 -13.66 -8.57 -9.75
N ALA A 104 -12.39 -8.88 -9.47
CA ALA A 104 -11.67 -8.22 -8.38
C ALA A 104 -11.60 -6.69 -8.59
N THR A 105 -11.50 -6.24 -9.84
CA THR A 105 -11.57 -4.81 -10.19
C THR A 105 -12.91 -4.18 -9.81
N GLU A 106 -14.02 -4.88 -10.08
CA GLU A 106 -15.35 -4.41 -9.68
C GLU A 106 -15.49 -4.35 -8.15
N VAL A 107 -14.93 -5.33 -7.42
CA VAL A 107 -14.91 -5.33 -5.95
C VAL A 107 -14.14 -4.13 -5.42
N VAL A 108 -12.93 -3.86 -5.95
CA VAL A 108 -12.13 -2.66 -5.58
C VAL A 108 -12.93 -1.38 -5.82
N ARG A 109 -13.61 -1.27 -6.97
CA ARG A 109 -14.40 -0.09 -7.32
C ARG A 109 -15.58 0.11 -6.36
N MET A 110 -16.32 -0.96 -6.06
CA MET A 110 -17.46 -0.90 -5.13
C MET A 110 -17.01 -0.42 -3.75
N LEU A 111 -15.92 -0.96 -3.22
CA LEU A 111 -15.37 -0.54 -1.93
C LEU A 111 -14.84 0.90 -1.97
N ALA A 112 -14.20 1.29 -3.07
CA ALA A 112 -13.73 2.68 -3.22
C ALA A 112 -14.88 3.68 -3.25
N GLU A 113 -15.99 3.36 -3.91
CA GLU A 113 -17.21 4.19 -3.96
C GLU A 113 -17.87 4.26 -2.59
N ASP A 114 -18.01 3.14 -1.88
CA ASP A 114 -18.67 3.06 -0.57
C ASP A 114 -17.91 3.84 0.51
N PHE A 115 -16.58 3.77 0.48
CA PHE A 115 -15.72 4.46 1.45
C PHE A 115 -15.22 5.83 0.97
N GLY A 116 -15.69 6.33 -0.17
CA GLY A 116 -15.33 7.63 -0.70
C GLY A 116 -13.85 7.77 -1.08
N LEU A 117 -13.20 6.65 -1.47
CA LEU A 117 -11.81 6.65 -1.89
C LEU A 117 -11.68 7.14 -3.35
N ASN A 118 -10.60 7.85 -3.62
CA ASN A 118 -10.35 8.38 -4.95
C ASN A 118 -9.77 7.30 -5.86
N ALA A 119 -10.62 6.67 -6.66
CA ALA A 119 -10.20 5.64 -7.61
C ALA A 119 -9.50 6.26 -8.83
N GLY A 120 -8.35 5.71 -9.18
CA GLY A 120 -7.58 6.03 -10.37
C GLY A 120 -7.71 4.97 -11.46
N ALA A 121 -6.60 4.53 -12.02
CA ALA A 121 -6.56 3.48 -13.02
C ALA A 121 -6.73 2.10 -12.36
N LEU A 122 -7.88 1.47 -12.58
CA LEU A 122 -8.16 0.11 -12.14
C LEU A 122 -8.15 -0.83 -13.35
N GLU A 123 -7.05 -1.54 -13.55
CA GLU A 123 -6.90 -2.51 -14.64
C GLU A 123 -7.90 -3.67 -14.44
N ASP A 124 -8.58 -4.07 -15.52
CA ASP A 124 -9.58 -5.13 -15.45
C ASP A 124 -8.91 -6.49 -15.23
N THR A 125 -9.34 -7.18 -14.19
CA THR A 125 -8.85 -8.52 -13.84
C THR A 125 -9.53 -9.65 -14.63
N GLY A 126 -10.63 -9.37 -15.32
CA GLY A 126 -11.33 -10.25 -16.26
C GLY A 126 -12.05 -11.45 -15.64
N TYR A 127 -11.52 -12.06 -14.60
CA TYR A 127 -12.11 -13.24 -13.96
C TYR A 127 -13.27 -12.87 -13.04
N LYS A 128 -14.43 -13.49 -13.27
CA LYS A 128 -15.63 -13.29 -12.46
C LYS A 128 -15.72 -14.33 -11.35
N ILE A 129 -15.70 -13.85 -10.13
CA ILE A 129 -15.85 -14.64 -8.91
C ILE A 129 -17.34 -14.96 -8.73
N ALA A 130 -17.70 -16.24 -8.57
CA ALA A 130 -19.09 -16.71 -8.55
C ALA A 130 -19.90 -16.04 -7.44
N SER A 131 -19.53 -16.22 -6.20
CA SER A 131 -20.08 -15.49 -5.06
C SER A 131 -19.17 -15.56 -3.85
N ARG A 132 -19.20 -14.49 -3.02
CA ARG A 132 -18.49 -14.46 -1.75
C ARG A 132 -19.29 -13.66 -0.73
N THR A 133 -19.17 -14.11 0.52
CA THR A 133 -19.61 -13.38 1.70
C THR A 133 -18.40 -13.18 2.60
N GLU A 134 -18.05 -11.96 2.84
CA GLU A 134 -16.95 -11.55 3.70
C GLU A 134 -17.56 -10.95 4.97
N ASP A 135 -17.35 -11.61 6.10
CA ASP A 135 -17.92 -11.20 7.39
C ASP A 135 -16.81 -10.72 8.32
N ASN A 136 -16.93 -9.49 8.82
CA ASN A 136 -15.99 -8.83 9.73
C ASN A 136 -14.53 -8.91 9.25
N LYS A 137 -14.33 -8.77 7.94
CA LYS A 137 -13.01 -8.73 7.29
C LYS A 137 -12.57 -7.29 7.07
N SER A 138 -11.26 -7.04 7.11
CA SER A 138 -10.75 -5.76 6.64
C SER A 138 -11.01 -5.61 5.15
N LEU A 139 -11.17 -4.37 4.68
CA LEU A 139 -11.34 -4.11 3.24
C LEU A 139 -10.10 -4.58 2.45
N PHE A 140 -8.91 -4.50 3.05
CA PHE A 140 -7.71 -5.13 2.49
C PHE A 140 -7.88 -6.64 2.29
N ASP A 141 -8.42 -7.35 3.30
CA ASP A 141 -8.63 -8.80 3.19
C ASP A 141 -9.68 -9.12 2.12
N ILE A 142 -10.76 -8.35 2.03
CA ILE A 142 -11.81 -8.52 1.02
C ILE A 142 -11.22 -8.39 -0.39
N ILE A 143 -10.43 -7.34 -0.63
CA ILE A 143 -9.76 -7.11 -1.91
C ILE A 143 -8.74 -8.22 -2.18
N GLN A 144 -7.92 -8.58 -1.17
CA GLN A 144 -6.90 -9.60 -1.33
C GLN A 144 -7.52 -10.97 -1.64
N ASN A 145 -8.63 -11.33 -1.00
CA ASN A 145 -9.36 -12.55 -1.29
C ASN A 145 -9.84 -12.60 -2.75
N ALA A 146 -10.36 -11.48 -3.27
CA ALA A 146 -10.78 -11.38 -4.65
C ALA A 146 -9.61 -11.50 -5.64
N LEU A 147 -8.47 -10.88 -5.31
CA LEU A 147 -7.23 -10.99 -6.11
C LEU A 147 -6.63 -12.40 -6.05
N ASP A 148 -6.67 -13.08 -4.90
CA ASP A 148 -6.17 -14.44 -4.74
C ASP A 148 -7.04 -15.45 -5.51
N GLU A 149 -8.37 -15.27 -5.58
CA GLU A 149 -9.25 -16.08 -6.45
C GLU A 149 -8.93 -15.85 -7.94
N THR A 150 -8.70 -14.59 -8.31
CA THR A 150 -8.28 -14.24 -9.68
C THR A 150 -6.94 -14.90 -10.03
N LEU A 151 -5.95 -14.82 -9.13
CA LEU A 151 -4.63 -15.45 -9.32
C LEU A 151 -4.73 -16.97 -9.50
N LYS A 152 -5.53 -17.65 -8.69
CA LYS A 152 -5.76 -19.10 -8.80
C LYS A 152 -6.38 -19.48 -10.14
N ALA A 153 -7.32 -18.67 -10.64
CA ALA A 153 -8.04 -18.95 -11.89
C ALA A 153 -7.27 -18.58 -13.14
N THR A 154 -6.49 -17.49 -13.11
CA THR A 154 -5.88 -16.89 -14.31
C THR A 154 -4.36 -16.93 -14.32
N THR A 155 -3.72 -17.26 -13.19
CA THR A 155 -2.27 -17.11 -12.97
C THR A 155 -1.75 -15.68 -13.10
N GLN A 156 -2.65 -14.68 -13.17
CA GLN A 156 -2.31 -13.26 -13.26
C GLN A 156 -2.23 -12.64 -11.86
N LEU A 157 -1.14 -11.96 -11.60
CA LEU A 157 -0.90 -11.27 -10.33
C LEU A 157 -1.13 -9.77 -10.48
N TYR A 158 -2.02 -9.23 -9.64
CA TYR A 158 -2.32 -7.80 -9.58
C TYR A 158 -1.86 -7.19 -8.25
N VAL A 159 -1.53 -5.92 -8.28
CA VAL A 159 -1.10 -5.14 -7.11
C VAL A 159 -2.00 -3.92 -6.98
N LEU A 160 -2.56 -3.73 -5.78
CA LEU A 160 -3.27 -2.53 -5.39
C LEU A 160 -2.31 -1.59 -4.67
N TYR A 161 -2.26 -0.34 -5.10
CA TYR A 161 -1.42 0.69 -4.50
C TYR A 161 -2.06 2.08 -4.66
N ASP A 162 -1.59 3.04 -3.89
CA ASP A 162 -1.95 4.44 -4.09
C ASP A 162 -0.91 5.13 -4.99
N ASN A 163 -1.38 5.69 -6.08
CA ASN A 163 -0.57 6.48 -6.99
C ASN A 163 -0.80 7.97 -6.74
N ALA A 164 -0.10 8.51 -5.74
CA ALA A 164 -0.17 9.92 -5.33
C ALA A 164 -1.62 10.43 -5.14
N GLY A 165 -2.41 9.69 -4.37
CA GLY A 165 -3.80 10.01 -4.04
C GLY A 165 -4.85 9.38 -4.96
N LYS A 166 -4.45 8.41 -5.79
CA LYS A 166 -5.35 7.66 -6.66
C LYS A 166 -5.17 6.16 -6.46
N LEU A 167 -6.22 5.50 -5.98
CA LEU A 167 -6.26 4.06 -5.83
C LEU A 167 -6.06 3.40 -7.21
N THR A 168 -5.01 2.62 -7.35
CA THR A 168 -4.58 2.04 -8.63
C THR A 168 -4.43 0.54 -8.50
N LEU A 169 -4.98 -0.20 -9.47
CA LEU A 169 -4.82 -1.64 -9.58
C LEU A 169 -4.10 -1.95 -10.90
N SER A 170 -2.98 -2.66 -10.83
CA SER A 170 -2.19 -2.98 -12.02
C SER A 170 -1.71 -4.43 -12.03
N ASN A 171 -1.66 -5.03 -13.21
CA ASN A 171 -1.00 -6.31 -13.40
C ASN A 171 0.52 -6.13 -13.22
N ILE A 172 1.15 -6.97 -12.41
CA ILE A 172 2.58 -6.86 -12.11
C ILE A 172 3.45 -7.00 -13.37
N GLY A 173 2.95 -7.71 -14.38
CA GLY A 173 3.61 -7.84 -15.69
C GLY A 173 3.79 -6.50 -16.40
N ASN A 174 2.88 -5.54 -16.17
CA ASN A 174 2.91 -4.20 -16.74
C ASN A 174 3.75 -3.20 -15.92
N MET A 175 4.23 -3.60 -14.72
CA MET A 175 5.04 -2.77 -13.83
C MET A 175 6.56 -2.97 -14.01
N LYS A 176 6.97 -3.64 -15.07
CA LYS A 176 8.41 -3.87 -15.33
C LYS A 176 9.10 -2.58 -15.70
N LEU A 177 10.18 -2.28 -14.99
CA LEU A 177 11.12 -1.23 -15.37
C LEU A 177 12.11 -1.80 -16.41
N GLY A 178 12.52 -0.97 -17.36
CA GLY A 178 13.59 -1.31 -18.31
C GLY A 178 15.01 -1.27 -17.68
N LEU A 179 15.10 -1.38 -16.35
CA LEU A 179 16.35 -1.36 -15.61
C LEU A 179 16.83 -2.80 -15.36
N VAL A 180 18.07 -3.08 -15.72
CA VAL A 180 18.75 -4.33 -15.40
C VAL A 180 19.72 -4.06 -14.25
N ILE A 181 19.58 -4.83 -13.17
CA ILE A 181 20.52 -4.83 -12.04
C ILE A 181 21.44 -6.05 -12.22
N ASN A 182 22.73 -5.82 -12.41
CA ASN A 182 23.76 -6.83 -12.54
C ASN A 182 25.05 -6.33 -11.87
N GLU A 183 26.14 -7.09 -11.97
CA GLU A 183 27.43 -6.76 -11.37
C GLU A 183 28.00 -5.41 -11.87
N ASP A 184 27.67 -5.00 -13.09
CA ASP A 184 28.17 -3.75 -13.68
C ASP A 184 27.35 -2.52 -13.24
N THR A 185 26.09 -2.72 -12.83
CA THR A 185 25.16 -1.63 -12.49
C THR A 185 24.88 -1.50 -11.00
N ALA A 186 25.23 -2.51 -10.19
CA ALA A 186 25.11 -2.48 -8.74
C ALA A 186 26.41 -1.94 -8.10
N GLY A 187 26.31 -0.89 -7.29
CA GLY A 187 27.46 -0.34 -6.55
C GLY A 187 27.89 -1.23 -5.39
N GLU A 188 26.93 -1.71 -4.61
CA GLU A 188 27.12 -2.67 -3.52
C GLU A 188 25.89 -3.58 -3.44
N TYR A 189 26.09 -4.84 -3.05
CA TYR A 189 24.98 -5.75 -2.76
C TYR A 189 25.34 -6.75 -1.67
N ASP A 190 24.35 -7.08 -0.86
CA ASP A 190 24.42 -8.18 0.10
C ASP A 190 23.59 -9.37 -0.43
N TYR A 191 24.20 -10.53 -0.54
CA TYR A 191 23.51 -11.77 -0.88
C TYR A 191 23.38 -12.68 0.33
N LYS A 192 22.15 -13.05 0.69
CA LYS A 192 21.86 -14.03 1.73
C LYS A 192 20.90 -15.10 1.19
N SER A 193 21.31 -16.35 1.23
CA SER A 193 20.44 -17.50 1.01
C SER A 193 20.19 -18.20 2.33
N SER A 194 18.96 -18.57 2.61
CA SER A 194 18.57 -19.23 3.86
C SER A 194 17.35 -20.11 3.65
N ILE A 195 17.37 -21.28 4.24
CA ILE A 195 16.23 -22.21 4.35
C ILE A 195 15.62 -22.21 5.76
N ALA A 196 16.03 -21.28 6.62
CA ALA A 196 15.65 -21.28 8.04
C ALA A 196 14.17 -20.99 8.28
N ASN A 197 13.51 -20.26 7.37
CA ASN A 197 12.11 -19.84 7.51
C ASN A 197 11.30 -20.18 6.27
N ASN A 198 10.09 -20.69 6.47
CA ASN A 198 9.08 -20.95 5.43
C ASN A 198 9.54 -21.85 4.27
N THR A 199 10.56 -22.69 4.49
CA THR A 199 11.00 -23.68 3.52
C THR A 199 10.60 -25.06 3.99
N TYR A 200 9.73 -25.72 3.24
CA TYR A 200 9.18 -27.02 3.58
C TYR A 200 9.43 -27.99 2.41
N ASN A 201 10.04 -29.13 2.69
CA ASN A 201 10.21 -30.23 1.73
C ASN A 201 9.10 -31.28 1.82
N LYS A 202 8.18 -31.13 2.79
CA LYS A 202 7.06 -32.04 2.99
C LYS A 202 5.85 -31.27 3.52
N ILE A 203 4.74 -31.39 2.84
CA ILE A 203 3.44 -30.82 3.24
C ILE A 203 2.45 -31.97 3.39
N ARG A 204 1.70 -31.99 4.49
CA ARG A 204 0.62 -32.92 4.74
C ARG A 204 -0.70 -32.14 4.77
N LEU A 205 -1.57 -32.47 3.83
CA LEU A 205 -2.90 -31.88 3.73
C LEU A 205 -3.91 -32.78 4.44
N PHE A 206 -4.71 -32.19 5.30
CA PHE A 206 -5.78 -32.85 6.04
C PHE A 206 -7.14 -32.31 5.57
N ARG A 207 -8.08 -33.21 5.40
CA ARG A 207 -9.49 -32.89 5.21
C ARG A 207 -10.29 -33.79 6.14
N GLU A 208 -11.27 -33.25 6.84
CA GLU A 208 -12.16 -34.01 7.71
C GLU A 208 -12.86 -35.14 6.93
N GLY A 209 -12.84 -36.34 7.46
CA GLY A 209 -13.42 -37.55 6.82
C GLY A 209 -12.61 -38.14 5.66
N SER A 210 -11.36 -37.75 5.46
CA SER A 210 -10.49 -38.30 4.42
C SER A 210 -9.09 -38.60 4.95
N ASP A 211 -8.40 -39.56 4.32
CA ASP A 211 -7.00 -39.81 4.62
C ASP A 211 -6.11 -38.64 4.21
N PRO A 212 -5.07 -38.32 5.01
CA PRO A 212 -4.19 -37.21 4.71
C PRO A 212 -3.33 -37.48 3.48
N VAL A 213 -3.27 -36.46 2.59
CA VAL A 213 -2.41 -36.47 1.40
C VAL A 213 -1.07 -35.84 1.74
N THR A 214 0.02 -36.55 1.44
CA THR A 214 1.39 -36.03 1.65
C THR A 214 2.03 -35.71 0.32
N VAL A 215 2.49 -34.48 0.16
CA VAL A 215 3.29 -34.00 -0.97
C VAL A 215 4.72 -33.79 -0.46
N LYS A 216 5.70 -34.31 -1.19
CA LYS A 216 7.13 -34.12 -0.91
C LYS A 216 7.78 -33.46 -2.12
N SER A 217 8.70 -32.55 -1.89
CA SER A 217 9.63 -32.10 -2.90
C SER A 217 10.65 -33.21 -3.19
N SER A 218 10.93 -33.45 -4.42
CA SER A 218 12.07 -34.25 -4.88
C SER A 218 13.37 -33.50 -4.68
#